data_9a8fd466805d266793e8514b62e30188
#
_entry.id   9a8fd466805d266793e8514b62e30188
#
_cell.length_a   1.000
_cell.length_b   1.000
_cell.length_c   1.000
_cell.angle_alpha   90.00
_cell.angle_beta   90.00
_cell.angle_gamma   90.00
#
_symmetry.space_group_name_H-M   'P 1'
#
loop_
_entity.id
_entity.type
_entity.pdbx_description
1 polymer ?
#
loop_
_entity_poly.entity_id
_entity_poly.type
_entity_poly.pdbx_seq_one_letter_code
_entity_poly.pdbx_strand_id
1 'polypeptide(L)'
;QPDITKGQITASKKNGWPWNVKHHHIGAVLCFNFGIKKLDLVDISEFDLKNGDTLIWSFGEIDCRCHVYKHVNESTTYQSIIDKMIDNYFEAIKLNLNKLSIKLREVCVYNVVPPSRESDCPGIDTPYFGTDEERKLAYLYFNKILDKKCKENGYTFIDVYNKYVDEDGFLIRELSDGWVHIKDGKYLQEFLNKHNIT
;
A
#
# COMPACT_ATOMS: atom_id res chain seq x y z
N GLN A 1 1.04 3.21 25.11
CA GLN A 1 1.00 3.00 23.67
C GLN A 1 2.02 3.93 23.06
N PRO A 2 2.91 3.47 22.15
CA PRO A 2 3.76 4.40 21.44
C PRO A 2 2.86 5.32 20.62
N ASP A 3 3.17 6.60 20.63
CA ASP A 3 2.45 7.63 19.89
C ASP A 3 2.63 7.37 18.39
N ILE A 4 1.63 6.75 17.79
CA ILE A 4 1.67 6.27 16.38
C ILE A 4 1.68 7.47 15.40
N THR A 5 1.32 8.67 15.87
CA THR A 5 1.23 9.89 15.07
C THR A 5 2.60 10.49 14.74
N LYS A 6 3.66 10.11 15.45
CA LYS A 6 5.04 10.53 15.16
C LYS A 6 5.79 9.47 14.40
N GLY A 7 5.37 9.18 13.16
CA GLY A 7 6.09 8.28 12.26
C GLY A 7 7.56 8.70 12.12
N GLN A 8 8.47 7.75 12.36
CA GLN A 8 9.89 7.98 12.18
C GLN A 8 10.17 8.31 10.71
N ILE A 9 10.64 9.53 10.43
CA ILE A 9 11.13 9.92 9.12
C ILE A 9 12.44 9.16 8.89
N THR A 10 12.39 8.06 8.19
CA THR A 10 13.59 7.35 7.77
C THR A 10 13.96 7.81 6.37
N ALA A 11 14.92 8.75 6.28
CA ALA A 11 15.59 9.04 5.01
C ALA A 11 16.42 7.81 4.65
N SER A 12 15.91 6.90 3.82
CA SER A 12 16.60 5.65 3.50
C SER A 12 17.59 5.83 2.36
N LYS A 13 18.75 6.45 2.66
CA LYS A 13 19.91 6.38 1.76
C LYS A 13 20.46 4.95 1.59
N LYS A 14 20.07 3.99 2.46
CA LYS A 14 20.67 2.65 2.52
C LYS A 14 19.98 1.58 1.68
N ASN A 15 18.71 1.78 1.26
CA ASN A 15 17.87 0.68 0.72
C ASN A 15 17.37 0.92 -0.71
N GLY A 16 18.11 1.64 -1.57
CA GLY A 16 17.71 1.83 -2.97
C GLY A 16 16.46 2.68 -3.20
N TRP A 17 15.96 3.37 -2.18
CA TRP A 17 14.85 4.31 -2.32
C TRP A 17 15.30 5.59 -3.05
N PRO A 18 14.42 6.21 -3.84
CA PRO A 18 14.72 7.48 -4.51
C PRO A 18 15.20 8.54 -3.52
N TRP A 19 16.24 9.29 -3.88
CA TRP A 19 16.92 10.24 -3.01
C TRP A 19 16.03 11.36 -2.45
N ASN A 20 14.91 11.64 -3.12
CA ASN A 20 13.95 12.69 -2.81
C ASN A 20 12.67 12.18 -2.15
N VAL A 21 12.55 10.87 -1.85
CA VAL A 21 11.39 10.29 -1.19
C VAL A 21 11.58 10.27 0.32
N LYS A 22 10.72 10.99 1.05
CA LYS A 22 10.57 10.87 2.51
C LYS A 22 9.57 9.76 2.80
N HIS A 23 9.93 8.83 3.62
CA HIS A 23 9.08 7.70 4.00
C HIS A 23 8.56 7.88 5.42
N HIS A 24 7.24 7.90 5.59
CA HIS A 24 6.57 7.89 6.87
C HIS A 24 6.07 6.47 7.15
N HIS A 25 6.83 5.73 7.96
CA HIS A 25 6.45 4.38 8.36
C HIS A 25 5.55 4.46 9.60
N ILE A 26 4.27 4.12 9.43
CA ILE A 26 3.25 4.14 10.48
C ILE A 26 3.04 2.76 11.15
N GLY A 27 4.00 1.85 10.99
CA GLY A 27 3.94 0.49 11.53
C GLY A 27 3.03 -0.44 10.73
N ALA A 28 2.65 -1.56 11.34
CA ALA A 28 1.78 -2.57 10.75
C ALA A 28 0.30 -2.11 10.77
N VAL A 29 0.01 -1.03 10.07
CA VAL A 29 -1.35 -0.47 9.97
C VAL A 29 -2.08 -1.08 8.79
N LEU A 30 -3.27 -1.60 9.05
CA LEU A 30 -4.17 -2.14 8.04
C LEU A 30 -4.83 -1.00 7.24
N CYS A 31 -4.99 -1.22 5.94
CA CYS A 31 -5.84 -0.40 5.08
C CYS A 31 -7.26 -0.28 5.66
N PHE A 32 -7.81 -1.40 6.14
CA PHE A 32 -9.10 -1.44 6.85
C PHE A 32 -9.15 -0.47 8.03
N ASN A 33 -8.14 -0.52 8.92
CA ASN A 33 -8.10 0.35 10.10
C ASN A 33 -7.98 1.82 9.72
N PHE A 34 -7.14 2.14 8.73
CA PHE A 34 -7.03 3.52 8.23
C PHE A 34 -8.36 4.01 7.66
N GLY A 35 -9.05 3.19 6.85
CA GLY A 35 -10.35 3.53 6.30
C GLY A 35 -11.44 3.79 7.36
N ILE A 36 -11.40 3.08 8.49
CA ILE A 36 -12.38 3.26 9.58
C ILE A 36 -12.02 4.42 10.50
N LYS A 37 -10.76 4.50 10.95
CA LYS A 37 -10.30 5.49 11.93
C LYS A 37 -9.95 6.84 11.30
N LYS A 38 -9.66 6.86 10.00
CA LYS A 38 -9.40 8.07 9.21
C LYS A 38 -8.32 8.94 9.87
N LEU A 39 -8.65 10.21 10.16
CA LEU A 39 -7.73 11.18 10.76
C LEU A 39 -7.28 10.80 12.18
N ASP A 40 -8.04 10.01 12.90
CA ASP A 40 -7.64 9.52 14.24
C ASP A 40 -6.47 8.53 14.17
N LEU A 41 -6.18 7.98 12.99
CA LEU A 41 -5.07 7.07 12.79
C LEU A 41 -3.92 7.70 12.01
N VAL A 42 -4.23 8.44 10.94
CA VAL A 42 -3.24 9.13 10.10
C VAL A 42 -3.77 10.51 9.78
N ASP A 43 -3.07 11.53 10.23
CA ASP A 43 -3.33 12.94 9.94
C ASP A 43 -2.09 13.54 9.25
N ILE A 44 -2.15 13.66 7.93
CA ILE A 44 -1.01 14.18 7.15
C ILE A 44 -0.80 15.69 7.32
N SER A 45 -1.72 16.42 7.92
CA SER A 45 -1.50 17.84 8.24
C SER A 45 -0.41 18.04 9.31
N GLU A 46 -0.07 16.97 10.05
CA GLU A 46 1.05 16.95 11.00
C GLU A 46 2.40 16.62 10.33
N PHE A 47 2.41 16.27 9.04
CA PHE A 47 3.63 15.97 8.30
C PHE A 47 4.23 17.26 7.71
N ASP A 48 5.56 17.30 7.55
CA ASP A 48 6.27 18.45 6.93
C ASP A 48 6.08 18.45 5.39
N LEU A 49 4.81 18.54 4.95
CA LEU A 49 4.45 18.65 3.55
C LEU A 49 4.50 20.09 3.08
N LYS A 50 4.91 20.32 1.84
CA LYS A 50 5.08 21.63 1.21
C LYS A 50 4.29 21.75 -0.07
N ASN A 51 4.06 23.01 -0.50
CA ASN A 51 3.50 23.24 -1.82
C ASN A 51 4.37 22.60 -2.91
N GLY A 52 3.73 21.85 -3.80
CA GLY A 52 4.40 21.18 -4.90
C GLY A 52 4.93 19.76 -4.56
N ASP A 53 4.78 19.30 -3.31
CA ASP A 53 5.12 17.92 -2.96
C ASP A 53 4.16 16.92 -3.65
N THR A 54 4.68 15.73 -3.92
CA THR A 54 3.89 14.56 -4.33
C THR A 54 3.67 13.67 -3.12
N LEU A 55 2.43 13.26 -2.89
CA LEU A 55 2.05 12.34 -1.81
C LEU A 55 1.77 10.94 -2.37
N ILE A 56 2.42 9.92 -1.81
CA ILE A 56 2.22 8.52 -2.19
C ILE A 56 1.65 7.75 -1.01
N TRP A 57 0.48 7.14 -1.21
CA TRP A 57 -0.16 6.25 -0.26
C TRP A 57 0.17 4.79 -0.59
N SER A 58 0.52 4.00 0.42
CA SER A 58 0.84 2.57 0.26
C SER A 58 0.25 1.77 1.43
N PHE A 59 -0.85 1.06 1.17
CA PHE A 59 -1.54 0.20 2.12
C PHE A 59 -2.09 -1.05 1.42
N GLY A 60 -2.42 -2.10 2.20
CA GLY A 60 -3.21 -3.23 1.73
C GLY A 60 -2.50 -4.58 1.75
N GLU A 61 -1.17 -4.64 1.87
CA GLU A 61 -0.43 -5.91 1.88
C GLU A 61 -0.90 -6.81 3.02
N ILE A 62 -0.88 -6.29 4.25
CA ILE A 62 -1.29 -7.05 5.44
C ILE A 62 -2.77 -7.45 5.34
N ASP A 63 -3.61 -6.57 4.79
CA ASP A 63 -5.03 -6.87 4.63
C ASP A 63 -5.25 -8.06 3.69
N CYS A 64 -4.61 -8.06 2.52
CA CYS A 64 -4.73 -9.13 1.54
C CYS A 64 -4.16 -10.46 2.05
N ARG A 65 -3.04 -10.41 2.79
CA ARG A 65 -2.37 -11.61 3.33
C ARG A 65 -3.07 -12.20 4.53
N CYS A 66 -3.50 -11.36 5.48
CA CYS A 66 -3.89 -11.82 6.82
C CYS A 66 -5.39 -11.65 7.11
N HIS A 67 -6.11 -10.78 6.39
CA HIS A 67 -7.44 -10.37 6.84
C HIS A 67 -8.56 -10.66 5.85
N VAL A 68 -8.37 -10.49 4.56
CA VAL A 68 -9.45 -10.66 3.58
C VAL A 68 -10.07 -12.05 3.74
N TYR A 69 -9.29 -13.11 3.57
CA TYR A 69 -9.83 -14.49 3.64
C TYR A 69 -10.23 -14.94 5.05
N LYS A 70 -9.79 -14.27 6.09
CA LYS A 70 -10.29 -14.48 7.46
C LYS A 70 -11.79 -14.18 7.61
N HIS A 71 -12.31 -13.28 6.78
CA HIS A 71 -13.68 -12.79 6.85
C HIS A 71 -14.59 -13.26 5.72
N VAL A 72 -14.05 -14.05 4.77
CA VAL A 72 -14.85 -14.70 3.73
C VAL A 72 -15.71 -15.79 4.35
N ASN A 73 -17.00 -15.83 3.97
CA ASN A 73 -17.96 -16.86 4.39
C ASN A 73 -19.05 -17.00 3.33
N GLU A 74 -20.08 -17.82 3.58
CA GLU A 74 -21.16 -18.10 2.63
C GLU A 74 -21.91 -16.86 2.12
N SER A 75 -21.96 -15.78 2.91
CA SER A 75 -22.65 -14.52 2.57
C SER A 75 -21.71 -13.39 2.20
N THR A 76 -20.41 -13.55 2.36
CA THR A 76 -19.43 -12.46 2.22
C THR A 76 -18.25 -12.90 1.36
N THR A 77 -18.14 -12.35 0.17
CA THR A 77 -17.05 -12.64 -0.77
C THR A 77 -15.82 -11.77 -0.51
N TYR A 78 -14.64 -12.22 -0.94
CA TYR A 78 -13.42 -11.41 -0.84
C TYR A 78 -13.55 -10.11 -1.63
N GLN A 79 -14.29 -10.11 -2.75
CA GLN A 79 -14.53 -8.89 -3.53
C GLN A 79 -15.32 -7.85 -2.72
N SER A 80 -16.41 -8.27 -2.06
CA SER A 80 -17.24 -7.35 -1.27
C SER A 80 -16.49 -6.75 -0.08
N ILE A 81 -15.57 -7.52 0.52
CA ILE A 81 -14.70 -7.06 1.59
C ILE A 81 -13.73 -6.00 1.07
N ILE A 82 -13.06 -6.30 -0.06
CA ILE A 82 -12.08 -5.40 -0.68
C ILE A 82 -12.76 -4.12 -1.18
N ASP A 83 -13.91 -4.21 -1.85
CA ASP A 83 -14.64 -3.04 -2.34
C ASP A 83 -14.94 -2.07 -1.19
N LYS A 84 -15.53 -2.57 -0.10
CA LYS A 84 -15.84 -1.74 1.08
C LYS A 84 -14.60 -1.16 1.73
N MET A 85 -13.53 -1.95 1.82
CA MET A 85 -12.26 -1.52 2.39
C MET A 85 -11.65 -0.36 1.59
N ILE A 86 -11.60 -0.49 0.27
CA ILE A 86 -11.03 0.53 -0.63
C ILE A 86 -11.90 1.77 -0.67
N ASP A 87 -13.23 1.65 -0.63
CA ASP A 87 -14.12 2.80 -0.53
C ASP A 87 -13.81 3.65 0.71
N ASN A 88 -13.71 3.00 1.87
CA ASN A 88 -13.35 3.67 3.13
C ASN A 88 -11.92 4.25 3.10
N TYR A 89 -10.98 3.56 2.46
CA TYR A 89 -9.62 4.03 2.28
C TYR A 89 -9.56 5.33 1.48
N PHE A 90 -10.26 5.40 0.35
CA PHE A 90 -10.30 6.61 -0.47
C PHE A 90 -11.05 7.75 0.21
N GLU A 91 -12.05 7.45 1.03
CA GLU A 91 -12.65 8.47 1.91
C GLU A 91 -11.66 9.03 2.92
N ALA A 92 -10.87 8.17 3.57
CA ALA A 92 -9.83 8.58 4.50
C ALA A 92 -8.76 9.46 3.82
N ILE A 93 -8.35 9.11 2.58
CA ILE A 93 -7.47 9.94 1.77
C ILE A 93 -8.08 11.32 1.53
N LYS A 94 -9.34 11.38 1.06
CA LYS A 94 -10.03 12.65 0.80
C LYS A 94 -10.11 13.55 2.03
N LEU A 95 -10.43 12.99 3.19
CA LEU A 95 -10.48 13.74 4.44
C LEU A 95 -9.11 14.32 4.80
N ASN A 96 -8.05 13.54 4.63
CA ASN A 96 -6.68 14.00 4.84
C ASN A 96 -6.32 15.15 3.90
N LEU A 97 -6.61 15.00 2.60
CA LEU A 97 -6.32 16.04 1.60
C LEU A 97 -7.11 17.33 1.87
N ASN A 98 -8.37 17.23 2.27
CA ASN A 98 -9.21 18.38 2.59
C ASN A 98 -8.72 19.17 3.80
N LYS A 99 -7.90 18.57 4.67
CA LYS A 99 -7.31 19.21 5.83
C LYS A 99 -6.05 20.03 5.50
N LEU A 100 -5.44 19.78 4.33
CA LEU A 100 -4.23 20.48 3.94
C LEU A 100 -4.53 21.91 3.50
N SER A 101 -3.71 22.85 3.98
CA SER A 101 -3.70 24.24 3.52
C SER A 101 -2.75 24.49 2.34
N ILE A 102 -2.02 23.45 1.91
CA ILE A 102 -1.06 23.47 0.82
C ILE A 102 -1.63 22.84 -0.45
N LYS A 103 -1.04 23.14 -1.59
CA LYS A 103 -1.36 22.50 -2.87
C LYS A 103 -0.30 21.46 -3.19
N LEU A 104 -0.69 20.19 -3.17
CA LEU A 104 0.15 19.11 -3.66
C LEU A 104 0.28 19.17 -5.18
N ARG A 105 1.42 18.74 -5.69
CA ARG A 105 1.65 18.54 -7.13
C ARG A 105 0.84 17.37 -7.63
N GLU A 106 0.87 16.28 -6.89
CA GLU A 106 0.20 15.04 -7.27
C GLU A 106 -0.13 14.18 -6.06
N VAL A 107 -1.20 13.41 -6.17
CA VAL A 107 -1.58 12.38 -5.21
C VAL A 107 -1.49 11.03 -5.92
N CYS A 108 -0.71 10.13 -5.36
CA CYS A 108 -0.48 8.80 -5.91
C CYS A 108 -0.91 7.72 -4.92
N VAL A 109 -1.31 6.57 -5.46
CA VAL A 109 -1.55 5.34 -4.69
C VAL A 109 -0.67 4.24 -5.27
N TYR A 110 0.16 3.63 -4.42
CA TYR A 110 1.06 2.56 -4.81
C TYR A 110 0.31 1.23 -4.80
N ASN A 111 0.54 0.40 -5.80
CA ASN A 111 -0.04 -0.94 -5.86
C ASN A 111 0.41 -1.82 -4.67
N VAL A 112 -0.40 -2.78 -4.28
CA VAL A 112 0.08 -3.88 -3.43
C VAL A 112 0.94 -4.79 -4.30
N VAL A 113 2.18 -5.04 -3.85
CA VAL A 113 3.14 -5.90 -4.57
C VAL A 113 2.67 -7.36 -4.58
N PRO A 114 3.19 -8.23 -5.46
CA PRO A 114 2.76 -9.63 -5.51
C PRO A 114 2.87 -10.34 -4.15
N PRO A 115 1.97 -11.29 -3.84
CA PRO A 115 2.05 -12.05 -2.59
C PRO A 115 3.27 -12.97 -2.57
N SER A 116 3.85 -13.18 -1.39
CA SER A 116 4.79 -14.26 -1.16
C SER A 116 4.02 -15.57 -0.93
N ARG A 117 4.59 -16.70 -1.35
CA ARG A 117 4.08 -18.03 -0.95
C ARG A 117 4.29 -18.20 0.55
N GLU A 118 3.40 -18.90 1.20
CA GLU A 118 3.54 -19.21 2.63
C GLU A 118 4.80 -20.02 2.92
N SER A 119 5.16 -20.91 2.01
CA SER A 119 6.40 -21.71 2.10
C SER A 119 7.69 -20.86 2.07
N ASP A 120 7.64 -19.70 1.45
CA ASP A 120 8.81 -18.80 1.33
C ASP A 120 9.07 -17.99 2.61
N CYS A 121 8.07 -17.88 3.49
CA CYS A 121 8.14 -17.07 4.70
C CYS A 121 7.71 -17.87 5.93
N PRO A 122 8.36 -19.01 6.25
CA PRO A 122 8.00 -19.80 7.40
C PRO A 122 8.26 -19.04 8.70
N GLY A 123 7.31 -19.05 9.63
CA GLY A 123 7.47 -18.42 10.95
C GLY A 123 7.22 -16.94 11.01
N ILE A 124 6.56 -16.35 10.00
CA ILE A 124 6.10 -14.96 10.09
C ILE A 124 5.06 -14.82 11.22
N ASP A 125 5.19 -13.79 12.04
CA ASP A 125 4.33 -13.57 13.23
C ASP A 125 2.85 -13.34 12.88
N THR A 126 2.56 -12.86 11.68
CA THR A 126 1.20 -12.64 11.19
C THR A 126 0.75 -13.81 10.34
N PRO A 127 -0.28 -14.57 10.76
CA PRO A 127 -0.70 -15.78 10.07
C PRO A 127 -1.26 -15.47 8.69
N TYR A 128 -1.04 -16.38 7.75
CA TYR A 128 -1.71 -16.38 6.46
C TYR A 128 -3.14 -16.90 6.62
N PHE A 129 -4.08 -16.33 5.87
CA PHE A 129 -5.45 -16.83 5.73
C PHE A 129 -5.77 -17.08 4.26
N GLY A 130 -6.44 -18.20 4.01
CA GLY A 130 -6.67 -18.71 2.66
C GLY A 130 -5.42 -19.41 2.10
N THR A 131 -5.57 -20.05 0.96
CA THR A 131 -4.49 -20.67 0.19
C THR A 131 -3.66 -19.60 -0.54
N ASP A 132 -2.47 -19.97 -1.03
CA ASP A 132 -1.65 -19.06 -1.85
C ASP A 132 -2.43 -18.53 -3.07
N GLU A 133 -3.19 -19.39 -3.75
CA GLU A 133 -4.00 -19.00 -4.91
C GLU A 133 -5.15 -18.05 -4.54
N GLU A 134 -5.83 -18.29 -3.43
CA GLU A 134 -6.86 -17.39 -2.94
C GLU A 134 -6.28 -16.01 -2.61
N ARG A 135 -5.15 -15.95 -1.90
CA ARG A 135 -4.47 -14.68 -1.62
C ARG A 135 -4.07 -13.97 -2.92
N LYS A 136 -3.50 -14.68 -3.88
CA LYS A 136 -3.17 -14.11 -5.20
C LYS A 136 -4.38 -13.43 -5.86
N LEU A 137 -5.55 -14.07 -5.83
CA LEU A 137 -6.78 -13.47 -6.35
C LEU A 137 -7.17 -12.19 -5.59
N ALA A 138 -7.01 -12.16 -4.26
CA ALA A 138 -7.28 -10.96 -3.47
C ALA A 138 -6.34 -9.79 -3.84
N TYR A 139 -5.04 -10.05 -3.99
CA TYR A 139 -4.05 -9.03 -4.39
C TYR A 139 -4.34 -8.44 -5.77
N LEU A 140 -4.65 -9.29 -6.74
CA LEU A 140 -5.00 -8.86 -8.10
C LEU A 140 -6.29 -8.03 -8.10
N TYR A 141 -7.30 -8.47 -7.37
CA TYR A 141 -8.57 -7.75 -7.27
C TYR A 141 -8.39 -6.41 -6.53
N PHE A 142 -7.63 -6.40 -5.44
CA PHE A 142 -7.32 -5.18 -4.69
C PHE A 142 -6.67 -4.13 -5.60
N ASN A 143 -5.64 -4.51 -6.35
CA ASN A 143 -4.96 -3.61 -7.28
C ASN A 143 -5.88 -3.12 -8.41
N LYS A 144 -6.76 -3.99 -8.94
CA LYS A 144 -7.78 -3.62 -9.93
C LYS A 144 -8.71 -2.53 -9.40
N ILE A 145 -9.15 -2.64 -8.14
CA ILE A 145 -10.05 -1.65 -7.54
C ILE A 145 -9.29 -0.37 -7.17
N LEU A 146 -8.02 -0.46 -6.72
CA LEU A 146 -7.17 0.72 -6.52
C LEU A 146 -7.02 1.54 -7.80
N ASP A 147 -6.68 0.90 -8.93
CA ASP A 147 -6.56 1.57 -10.24
C ASP A 147 -7.86 2.27 -10.64
N LYS A 148 -9.00 1.55 -10.52
CA LYS A 148 -10.32 2.12 -10.79
C LYS A 148 -10.58 3.36 -9.93
N LYS A 149 -10.34 3.28 -8.62
CA LYS A 149 -10.57 4.39 -7.68
C LYS A 149 -9.62 5.55 -7.91
N CYS A 150 -8.37 5.30 -8.28
CA CYS A 150 -7.44 6.35 -8.68
C CYS A 150 -7.98 7.14 -9.88
N LYS A 151 -8.44 6.45 -10.93
CA LYS A 151 -9.04 7.08 -12.11
C LYS A 151 -10.28 7.92 -11.76
N GLU A 152 -11.17 7.40 -10.91
CA GLU A 152 -12.38 8.10 -10.46
C GLU A 152 -12.06 9.38 -9.66
N ASN A 153 -10.91 9.44 -8.97
CA ASN A 153 -10.53 10.55 -8.10
C ASN A 153 -9.44 11.45 -8.70
N GLY A 154 -8.97 11.18 -9.91
CA GLY A 154 -7.89 11.93 -10.54
C GLY A 154 -6.52 11.74 -9.85
N TYR A 155 -6.30 10.58 -9.23
CA TYR A 155 -5.02 10.21 -8.61
C TYR A 155 -4.20 9.33 -9.56
N THR A 156 -2.90 9.35 -9.42
CA THR A 156 -2.01 8.47 -10.17
C THR A 156 -1.90 7.11 -9.48
N PHE A 157 -2.24 6.04 -10.20
CA PHE A 157 -1.98 4.68 -9.75
C PHE A 157 -0.55 4.29 -10.14
N ILE A 158 0.31 4.05 -9.15
CA ILE A 158 1.68 3.58 -9.37
C ILE A 158 1.63 2.06 -9.46
N ASP A 159 1.61 1.54 -10.70
CA ASP A 159 1.61 0.10 -10.95
C ASP A 159 3.00 -0.39 -11.38
N VAL A 160 3.64 -1.09 -10.47
CA VAL A 160 4.90 -1.81 -10.71
C VAL A 160 4.76 -3.31 -10.45
N TYR A 161 3.54 -3.82 -10.31
CA TYR A 161 3.25 -5.21 -9.98
C TYR A 161 4.01 -6.19 -10.88
N ASN A 162 3.92 -5.99 -12.19
CA ASN A 162 4.54 -6.85 -13.19
C ASN A 162 6.08 -6.86 -13.18
N LYS A 163 6.71 -5.99 -12.39
CA LYS A 163 8.17 -5.96 -12.21
C LYS A 163 8.66 -6.90 -11.10
N TYR A 164 7.73 -7.32 -10.25
CA TYR A 164 8.03 -8.12 -9.07
C TYR A 164 7.40 -9.51 -9.09
N VAL A 165 6.56 -9.82 -10.10
CA VAL A 165 5.82 -11.08 -10.19
C VAL A 165 6.58 -12.11 -11.00
N ASP A 166 6.62 -13.36 -10.51
CA ASP A 166 7.09 -14.52 -11.24
C ASP A 166 6.01 -15.08 -12.21
N GLU A 167 6.34 -16.14 -12.93
CA GLU A 167 5.45 -16.78 -13.91
C GLU A 167 4.19 -17.41 -13.28
N ASP A 168 4.23 -17.73 -11.97
CA ASP A 168 3.10 -18.28 -11.22
C ASP A 168 2.25 -17.19 -10.55
N GLY A 169 2.66 -15.93 -10.60
CA GLY A 169 1.93 -14.79 -10.02
C GLY A 169 2.32 -14.43 -8.59
N PHE A 170 3.48 -14.87 -8.11
CA PHE A 170 4.00 -14.58 -6.77
C PHE A 170 5.22 -13.67 -6.81
N LEU A 171 5.60 -13.14 -5.64
CA LEU A 171 6.77 -12.27 -5.51
C LEU A 171 8.05 -13.03 -5.86
N ILE A 172 8.81 -12.49 -6.82
CA ILE A 172 10.13 -13.00 -7.19
C ILE A 172 11.02 -12.96 -5.95
N ARG A 173 11.48 -14.14 -5.51
CA ARG A 173 12.22 -14.29 -4.25
C ARG A 173 13.48 -13.43 -4.17
N GLU A 174 14.22 -13.30 -5.25
CA GLU A 174 15.45 -12.49 -5.36
C GLU A 174 15.18 -10.98 -5.22
N LEU A 175 13.93 -10.56 -5.44
CA LEU A 175 13.50 -9.17 -5.29
C LEU A 175 12.82 -8.89 -3.95
N SER A 176 12.64 -9.91 -3.09
CA SER A 176 12.13 -9.74 -1.74
C SER A 176 13.22 -9.39 -0.73
N ASP A 177 12.81 -8.85 0.42
CA ASP A 177 13.69 -8.61 1.58
C ASP A 177 14.04 -9.90 2.36
N GLY A 178 13.61 -11.03 1.84
CA GLY A 178 13.69 -12.33 2.50
C GLY A 178 12.37 -12.74 3.17
N TRP A 179 11.38 -11.85 3.20
CA TRP A 179 10.05 -12.02 3.76
C TRP A 179 8.98 -11.66 2.72
N VAL A 180 8.01 -10.85 3.12
CA VAL A 180 6.84 -10.49 2.33
C VAL A 180 6.96 -9.15 1.59
N HIS A 181 8.05 -8.41 1.80
CA HIS A 181 8.24 -7.10 1.20
C HIS A 181 9.26 -7.14 0.07
N ILE A 182 9.18 -6.15 -0.81
CA ILE A 182 10.22 -5.87 -1.79
C ILE A 182 11.47 -5.31 -1.09
N LYS A 183 12.65 -5.70 -1.57
CA LYS A 183 13.93 -5.31 -0.93
C LYS A 183 14.39 -3.89 -1.24
N ASP A 184 13.91 -3.32 -2.34
CA ASP A 184 14.31 -1.97 -2.76
C ASP A 184 13.22 -1.24 -3.56
N GLY A 185 13.40 0.06 -3.76
CA GLY A 185 12.47 0.94 -4.47
C GLY A 185 12.82 1.19 -5.94
N LYS A 186 13.65 0.36 -6.57
CA LYS A 186 14.14 0.57 -7.94
C LYS A 186 13.02 0.84 -8.94
N TYR A 187 12.00 0.00 -8.98
CA TYR A 187 10.91 0.14 -9.96
C TYR A 187 9.96 1.29 -9.63
N LEU A 188 9.83 1.66 -8.35
CA LEU A 188 9.16 2.91 -7.97
C LEU A 188 9.93 4.11 -8.56
N GLN A 189 11.26 4.14 -8.40
CA GLN A 189 12.08 5.20 -8.97
C GLN A 189 11.96 5.27 -10.50
N GLU A 190 12.01 4.13 -11.18
CA GLU A 190 11.84 4.06 -12.64
C GLU A 190 10.46 4.61 -13.05
N PHE A 191 9.41 4.26 -12.31
CA PHE A 191 8.05 4.76 -12.55
C PHE A 191 7.99 6.29 -12.37
N LEU A 192 8.47 6.80 -11.25
CA LEU A 192 8.45 8.25 -10.95
C LEU A 192 9.21 9.05 -12.01
N ASN A 193 10.41 8.59 -12.41
CA ASN A 193 11.20 9.22 -13.45
C ASN A 193 10.47 9.22 -14.81
N LYS A 194 9.89 8.09 -15.20
CA LYS A 194 9.16 7.94 -16.48
C LYS A 194 7.96 8.89 -16.57
N HIS A 195 7.29 9.14 -15.45
CA HIS A 195 6.08 9.96 -15.38
C HIS A 195 6.35 11.40 -14.94
N ASN A 196 7.63 11.78 -14.80
CA ASN A 196 8.06 13.12 -14.31
C ASN A 196 7.45 13.49 -12.96
N ILE A 197 7.27 12.52 -12.08
CA ILE A 197 6.75 12.66 -10.71
C ILE A 197 7.95 12.81 -9.77
N THR A 198 8.61 13.97 -9.75
CA THR A 198 9.78 14.23 -8.87
C THR A 198 9.74 15.65 -8.35
#